data_6735b34c320ce3a0444bb929e4d91f46
#
_entry.id   6735b34c320ce3a0444bb929e4d91f46
#
_cell.length_a   1.000
_cell.length_b   1.000
_cell.length_c   1.000
_cell.angle_alpha   90.00
_cell.angle_beta   90.00
_cell.angle_gamma   90.00
#
_symmetry.space_group_name_H-M   'P 1'
#
loop_
_entity.id
_entity.type
_entity.pdbx_description
1 polymer ?
#
loop_
_entity_poly.entity_id
_entity_poly.type
_entity_poly.pdbx_seq_one_letter_code
_entity_poly.pdbx_strand_id
1 'polypeptide(L)'
;MEILPFLVWPFIASLILTGIHAYLGVHVVERGVIFVDLALAQIAALGATIAILAGMDPHGQGAYWVSLAFTFVGAAIFSLARTRRGHIPQEAFIGIAYAVASAAAILAMSKATGETEHLKDMLVGNILAVDRHEVMKTAVLYGLVGAFHYIFRRRFLLISTSHEKAESSGLNVRFWDFLFYASFGFVVTSSVAIAGVLLVFCYLIVPSVGAMLFADRVGRRLAIGWTMGTLVSALGVYFSVLWDLPTGAAIVCTFGAVLILMFVVHMIFFHRDRAQAPEGAAPAPHAKEALVENSR
;
A
#
# COMPACT_ATOMS: atom_id res chain seq x y z
N MET A 1 4.74 1.14 35.22
CA MET A 1 3.52 1.83 34.74
C MET A 1 3.81 3.11 33.92
N GLU A 2 5.07 3.52 33.75
CA GLU A 2 5.46 4.74 33.00
C GLU A 2 5.58 4.52 31.47
N ILE A 3 5.54 3.30 30.98
CA ILE A 3 5.68 2.96 29.54
C ILE A 3 4.38 3.27 28.77
N LEU A 4 3.22 3.17 29.42
CA LEU A 4 1.93 3.35 28.76
C LEU A 4 1.75 4.73 28.09
N PRO A 5 2.07 5.87 28.75
CA PRO A 5 1.97 7.19 28.11
C PRO A 5 2.87 7.35 26.90
N PHE A 6 4.04 6.71 26.87
CA PHE A 6 4.96 6.74 25.74
C PHE A 6 4.41 6.01 24.51
N LEU A 7 3.64 4.94 24.69
CA LEU A 7 3.07 4.14 23.60
C LEU A 7 1.80 4.71 22.98
N VAL A 8 1.18 5.72 23.61
CA VAL A 8 -0.10 6.28 23.13
C VAL A 8 0.03 6.88 21.73
N TRP A 9 1.03 7.71 21.48
CA TRP A 9 1.20 8.36 20.17
C TRP A 9 1.61 7.38 19.07
N PRO A 10 2.58 6.48 19.28
CA PRO A 10 2.85 5.37 18.34
C PRO A 10 1.62 4.53 17.99
N PHE A 11 0.81 4.20 18.99
CA PHE A 11 -0.41 3.43 18.74
C PHE A 11 -1.47 4.21 17.95
N ILE A 12 -1.68 5.49 18.28
CA ILE A 12 -2.58 6.37 17.51
C ILE A 12 -2.08 6.50 16.06
N ALA A 13 -0.76 6.68 15.86
CA ALA A 13 -0.15 6.68 14.53
C ALA A 13 -0.47 5.39 13.77
N SER A 14 -0.31 4.24 14.40
CA SER A 14 -0.64 2.92 13.82
C SER A 14 -2.10 2.82 13.40
N LEU A 15 -3.05 3.37 14.18
CA LEU A 15 -4.47 3.40 13.82
C LEU A 15 -4.74 4.29 12.61
N ILE A 16 -4.12 5.46 12.55
CA ILE A 16 -4.24 6.41 11.43
C ILE A 16 -3.66 5.78 10.16
N LEU A 17 -2.49 5.14 10.24
CA LEU A 17 -1.87 4.39 9.16
C LEU A 17 -2.78 3.26 8.70
N THR A 18 -3.28 2.44 9.61
CA THR A 18 -4.22 1.35 9.31
C THR A 18 -5.44 1.86 8.55
N GLY A 19 -6.01 2.99 8.98
CA GLY A 19 -7.23 3.57 8.40
C GLY A 19 -7.11 3.83 6.91
N ILE A 20 -6.10 4.58 6.51
CA ILE A 20 -5.92 4.99 5.12
C ILE A 20 -5.31 3.87 4.26
N HIS A 21 -4.30 3.13 4.79
CA HIS A 21 -3.60 2.12 4.02
C HIS A 21 -4.48 0.91 3.71
N ALA A 22 -5.30 0.42 4.65
CA ALA A 22 -6.24 -0.66 4.37
C ALA A 22 -7.25 -0.27 3.27
N TYR A 23 -7.68 1.01 3.23
CA TYR A 23 -8.53 1.50 2.14
C TYR A 23 -7.80 1.55 0.80
N LEU A 24 -6.62 2.17 0.76
CA LEU A 24 -5.81 2.27 -0.46
C LEU A 24 -5.37 0.87 -0.94
N GLY A 25 -5.06 -0.03 -0.02
CA GLY A 25 -4.67 -1.41 -0.31
C GLY A 25 -5.75 -2.21 -1.03
N VAL A 26 -7.03 -2.04 -0.69
CA VAL A 26 -8.13 -2.64 -1.47
C VAL A 26 -8.07 -2.20 -2.93
N HIS A 27 -7.85 -0.91 -3.19
CA HIS A 27 -7.72 -0.39 -4.55
C HIS A 27 -6.47 -0.91 -5.26
N VAL A 28 -5.34 -0.98 -4.57
CA VAL A 28 -4.05 -1.45 -5.10
C VAL A 28 -4.12 -2.92 -5.50
N VAL A 29 -4.70 -3.77 -4.64
CA VAL A 29 -4.86 -5.20 -4.92
C VAL A 29 -5.86 -5.44 -6.05
N GLU A 30 -6.99 -4.74 -6.07
CA GLU A 30 -7.97 -4.84 -7.17
C GLU A 30 -7.41 -4.39 -8.52
N ARG A 31 -6.47 -3.45 -8.52
CA ARG A 31 -5.79 -2.98 -9.74
C ARG A 31 -4.66 -3.91 -10.19
N GLY A 32 -4.22 -4.85 -9.35
CA GLY A 32 -3.08 -5.73 -9.62
C GLY A 32 -1.75 -4.99 -9.66
N VAL A 33 -1.56 -3.96 -8.81
CA VAL A 33 -0.36 -3.12 -8.77
C VAL A 33 0.25 -3.12 -7.35
N ILE A 34 0.51 -4.31 -6.84
CA ILE A 34 0.88 -4.55 -5.43
C ILE A 34 2.15 -3.81 -5.02
N PHE A 35 3.15 -3.69 -5.91
CA PHE A 35 4.43 -3.05 -5.63
C PHE A 35 4.45 -1.53 -5.85
N VAL A 36 3.30 -0.91 -6.14
CA VAL A 36 3.24 0.54 -6.40
C VAL A 36 3.68 1.38 -5.20
N ASP A 37 3.40 0.91 -3.99
CA ASP A 37 3.82 1.52 -2.74
C ASP A 37 5.35 1.56 -2.62
N LEU A 38 5.99 0.39 -2.77
CA LEU A 38 7.44 0.27 -2.72
C LEU A 38 8.12 1.13 -3.80
N ALA A 39 7.56 1.17 -5.01
CA ALA A 39 8.10 1.97 -6.09
C ALA A 39 8.00 3.47 -5.82
N LEU A 40 6.84 3.95 -5.35
CA LEU A 40 6.67 5.35 -4.98
C LEU A 40 7.54 5.74 -3.78
N ALA A 41 7.70 4.84 -2.80
CA ALA A 41 8.59 5.04 -1.67
C ALA A 41 10.05 5.20 -2.12
N GLN A 42 10.53 4.38 -3.05
CA GLN A 42 11.91 4.50 -3.58
C GLN A 42 12.09 5.74 -4.45
N ILE A 43 11.09 6.13 -5.22
CA ILE A 43 11.11 7.38 -5.98
C ILE A 43 11.13 8.59 -5.02
N ALA A 44 10.37 8.54 -3.92
CA ALA A 44 10.41 9.55 -2.86
C ALA A 44 11.78 9.62 -2.21
N ALA A 45 12.38 8.48 -1.89
CA ALA A 45 13.72 8.36 -1.32
C ALA A 45 14.80 8.94 -2.25
N LEU A 46 14.72 8.65 -3.55
CA LEU A 46 15.60 9.26 -4.55
C LEU A 46 15.46 10.79 -4.55
N GLY A 47 14.24 11.30 -4.49
CA GLY A 47 13.98 12.75 -4.39
C GLY A 47 14.58 13.37 -3.15
N ALA A 48 14.42 12.73 -1.98
CA ALA A 48 15.03 13.16 -0.73
C ALA A 48 16.56 13.16 -0.81
N THR A 49 17.16 12.10 -1.38
CA THR A 49 18.61 12.00 -1.57
C THR A 49 19.14 13.12 -2.47
N ILE A 50 18.44 13.45 -3.55
CA ILE A 50 18.83 14.56 -4.44
C ILE A 50 18.73 15.90 -3.71
N ALA A 51 17.72 16.11 -2.87
CA ALA A 51 17.58 17.31 -2.05
C ALA A 51 18.77 17.48 -1.08
N ILE A 52 19.17 16.37 -0.42
CA ILE A 52 20.32 16.34 0.48
C ILE A 52 21.63 16.69 -0.26
N LEU A 53 21.84 16.09 -1.44
CA LEU A 53 23.00 16.41 -2.30
C LEU A 53 23.01 17.87 -2.76
N ALA A 54 21.84 18.50 -2.88
CA ALA A 54 21.69 19.93 -3.15
C ALA A 54 21.92 20.82 -1.91
N GLY A 55 22.30 20.23 -0.76
CA GLY A 55 22.58 20.95 0.49
C GLY A 55 21.35 21.28 1.32
N MET A 56 20.20 20.64 1.06
CA MET A 56 18.99 20.83 1.88
C MET A 56 19.06 19.98 3.15
N ASP A 57 18.47 20.49 4.23
CA ASP A 57 18.31 19.73 5.48
C ASP A 57 17.45 18.46 5.22
N PRO A 58 17.93 17.25 5.58
CA PRO A 58 17.19 15.99 5.43
C PRO A 58 15.81 15.99 6.09
N HIS A 59 15.68 16.66 7.23
CA HIS A 59 14.42 16.78 7.97
C HIS A 59 13.65 18.07 7.64
N GLY A 60 14.16 18.87 6.71
CA GLY A 60 13.61 20.16 6.32
C GLY A 60 12.41 20.05 5.37
N GLN A 61 11.60 21.09 5.35
CA GLN A 61 10.47 21.23 4.43
C GLN A 61 10.90 21.14 2.95
N GLY A 62 12.11 21.61 2.60
CA GLY A 62 12.64 21.57 1.25
C GLY A 62 12.82 20.13 0.73
N ALA A 63 13.46 19.27 1.52
CA ALA A 63 13.65 17.87 1.16
C ALA A 63 12.31 17.12 1.00
N TYR A 64 11.33 17.40 1.87
CA TYR A 64 9.98 16.85 1.74
C TYR A 64 9.31 17.23 0.40
N TRP A 65 9.36 18.51 0.01
CA TRP A 65 8.73 18.94 -1.25
C TRP A 65 9.42 18.39 -2.49
N VAL A 66 10.76 18.25 -2.47
CA VAL A 66 11.50 17.60 -3.57
C VAL A 66 11.13 16.12 -3.65
N SER A 67 11.10 15.41 -2.53
CA SER A 67 10.67 14.02 -2.43
C SER A 67 9.26 13.82 -3.00
N LEU A 68 8.33 14.69 -2.62
CA LEU A 68 6.96 14.67 -3.12
C LEU A 68 6.86 14.99 -4.63
N ALA A 69 7.66 15.92 -5.13
CA ALA A 69 7.71 16.23 -6.57
C ALA A 69 8.17 14.99 -7.38
N PHE A 70 9.20 14.28 -6.91
CA PHE A 70 9.61 13.00 -7.52
C PHE A 70 8.50 11.97 -7.49
N THR A 71 7.76 11.87 -6.37
CA THR A 71 6.61 10.98 -6.25
C THR A 71 5.51 11.30 -7.26
N PHE A 72 5.26 12.57 -7.54
CA PHE A 72 4.30 12.98 -8.58
C PHE A 72 4.78 12.63 -10.00
N VAL A 73 6.07 12.70 -10.27
CA VAL A 73 6.64 12.20 -11.53
C VAL A 73 6.39 10.69 -11.64
N GLY A 74 6.63 9.93 -10.56
CA GLY A 74 6.29 8.49 -10.49
C GLY A 74 4.81 8.22 -10.74
N ALA A 75 3.93 8.98 -10.11
CA ALA A 75 2.48 8.89 -10.30
C ALA A 75 2.08 9.15 -11.76
N ALA A 76 2.68 10.12 -12.41
CA ALA A 76 2.46 10.40 -13.83
C ALA A 76 2.93 9.24 -14.71
N ILE A 77 4.13 8.71 -14.47
CA ILE A 77 4.66 7.54 -15.18
C ILE A 77 3.71 6.35 -15.04
N PHE A 78 3.25 6.02 -13.84
CA PHE A 78 2.37 4.87 -13.59
C PHE A 78 0.99 5.04 -14.22
N SER A 79 0.45 6.27 -14.24
CA SER A 79 -0.82 6.54 -14.91
C SER A 79 -0.73 6.42 -16.43
N LEU A 80 0.44 6.75 -17.02
CA LEU A 80 0.69 6.63 -18.46
C LEU A 80 1.07 5.20 -18.86
N ALA A 81 1.74 4.45 -17.98
CA ALA A 81 2.16 3.06 -18.21
C ALA A 81 0.98 2.07 -18.29
N ARG A 82 -0.22 2.47 -17.84
CA ARG A 82 -1.43 1.66 -17.96
C ARG A 82 -1.90 1.61 -19.41
N THR A 83 -1.54 0.54 -20.11
CA THR A 83 -1.79 0.38 -21.56
C THR A 83 -3.00 -0.52 -21.81
N ARG A 84 -3.90 -0.06 -22.69
CA ARG A 84 -5.15 -0.76 -23.07
C ARG A 84 -4.94 -2.10 -23.79
N ARG A 85 -3.82 -2.28 -24.49
CA ARG A 85 -3.54 -3.43 -25.39
C ARG A 85 -2.16 -4.03 -25.19
N GLY A 86 -1.47 -3.70 -24.08
CA GLY A 86 -0.12 -4.18 -23.86
C GLY A 86 -0.08 -5.61 -23.34
N HIS A 87 0.79 -6.44 -23.90
CA HIS A 87 1.12 -7.76 -23.33
C HIS A 87 1.95 -7.63 -22.03
N ILE A 88 2.37 -6.41 -21.67
CA ILE A 88 3.20 -6.15 -20.50
C ILE A 88 2.30 -5.68 -19.35
N PRO A 89 2.25 -6.39 -18.23
CA PRO A 89 1.49 -5.97 -17.06
C PRO A 89 2.02 -4.63 -16.52
N GLN A 90 1.14 -3.77 -16.00
CA GLN A 90 1.54 -2.51 -15.35
C GLN A 90 2.51 -2.74 -14.20
N GLU A 91 2.37 -3.84 -13.49
CA GLU A 91 3.25 -4.28 -12.39
C GLU A 91 4.73 -4.39 -12.82
N ALA A 92 4.99 -4.81 -14.06
CA ALA A 92 6.37 -4.88 -14.58
C ALA A 92 7.01 -3.49 -14.69
N PHE A 93 6.27 -2.47 -15.15
CA PHE A 93 6.76 -1.08 -15.19
C PHE A 93 7.01 -0.54 -13.79
N ILE A 94 6.14 -0.86 -12.84
CA ILE A 94 6.27 -0.47 -11.43
C ILE A 94 7.51 -1.11 -10.82
N GLY A 95 7.73 -2.42 -11.06
CA GLY A 95 8.92 -3.13 -10.59
C GLY A 95 10.22 -2.59 -11.18
N ILE A 96 10.23 -2.25 -12.46
CA ILE A 96 11.39 -1.59 -13.10
C ILE A 96 11.65 -0.21 -12.48
N ALA A 97 10.61 0.60 -12.29
CA ALA A 97 10.73 1.92 -11.67
C ALA A 97 11.27 1.81 -10.23
N TYR A 98 10.81 0.84 -9.46
CA TYR A 98 11.35 0.52 -8.13
C TYR A 98 12.85 0.24 -8.19
N ALA A 99 13.27 -0.67 -9.05
CA ALA A 99 14.69 -1.08 -9.14
C ALA A 99 15.58 0.09 -9.61
N VAL A 100 15.12 0.86 -10.61
CA VAL A 100 15.87 2.02 -11.13
C VAL A 100 15.96 3.13 -10.08
N ALA A 101 14.86 3.46 -9.40
CA ALA A 101 14.87 4.48 -8.35
C ALA A 101 15.77 4.10 -7.19
N SER A 102 15.70 2.83 -6.75
CA SER A 102 16.58 2.29 -5.70
C SER A 102 18.07 2.38 -6.09
N ALA A 103 18.41 1.93 -7.30
CA ALA A 103 19.78 1.99 -7.79
C ALA A 103 20.27 3.45 -7.94
N ALA A 104 19.41 4.34 -8.45
CA ALA A 104 19.75 5.76 -8.58
C ALA A 104 19.95 6.44 -7.22
N ALA A 105 19.14 6.09 -6.22
CA ALA A 105 19.35 6.58 -4.85
C ALA A 105 20.70 6.12 -4.26
N ILE A 106 21.08 4.84 -4.44
CA ILE A 106 22.38 4.33 -4.01
C ILE A 106 23.52 5.05 -4.74
N LEU A 107 23.42 5.25 -6.05
CA LEU A 107 24.43 5.99 -6.82
C LEU A 107 24.53 7.46 -6.37
N ALA A 108 23.42 8.10 -6.09
CA ALA A 108 23.40 9.46 -5.54
C ALA A 108 24.07 9.51 -4.17
N MET A 109 23.71 8.59 -3.26
CA MET A 109 24.31 8.50 -1.91
C MET A 109 25.81 8.20 -1.94
N SER A 110 26.32 7.45 -2.93
CA SER A 110 27.77 7.21 -3.06
C SER A 110 28.61 8.48 -3.26
N LYS A 111 27.97 9.60 -3.58
CA LYS A 111 28.58 10.93 -3.68
C LYS A 111 28.42 11.76 -2.41
N ALA A 112 27.56 11.34 -1.49
CA ALA A 112 27.38 11.99 -0.20
C ALA A 112 28.37 11.41 0.81
N THR A 113 29.12 12.27 1.49
CA THR A 113 30.06 11.83 2.53
C THR A 113 29.30 11.64 3.83
N GLY A 114 28.99 10.39 4.23
CA GLY A 114 28.63 10.07 5.61
C GLY A 114 27.20 9.61 5.92
N GLU A 115 26.29 9.40 4.95
CA GLU A 115 24.84 9.25 5.25
C GLU A 115 24.19 7.89 4.91
N THR A 116 24.92 6.79 5.07
CA THR A 116 24.35 5.43 4.93
C THR A 116 23.29 5.10 6.01
N GLU A 117 23.33 5.78 7.16
CA GLU A 117 22.32 5.61 8.22
C GLU A 117 20.94 6.07 7.77
N HIS A 118 20.83 7.16 7.02
CA HIS A 118 19.54 7.70 6.58
C HIS A 118 18.74 6.72 5.69
N LEU A 119 19.39 5.97 4.81
CA LEU A 119 18.73 4.92 4.02
C LEU A 119 18.22 3.78 4.92
N LYS A 120 18.95 3.41 5.94
CA LYS A 120 18.54 2.40 6.91
C LYS A 120 17.30 2.86 7.68
N ASP A 121 17.30 4.11 8.13
CA ASP A 121 16.17 4.69 8.86
C ASP A 121 14.91 4.77 8.00
N MET A 122 15.03 5.11 6.73
CA MET A 122 13.91 5.10 5.79
C MET A 122 13.32 3.69 5.57
N LEU A 123 14.14 2.64 5.56
CA LEU A 123 13.66 1.27 5.37
C LEU A 123 12.94 0.73 6.61
N VAL A 124 13.50 0.98 7.78
CA VAL A 124 13.03 0.41 9.05
C VAL A 124 11.98 1.32 9.71
N GLY A 125 12.14 2.65 9.57
CA GLY A 125 11.33 3.65 10.25
C GLY A 125 11.48 3.60 11.78
N ASN A 126 10.94 4.58 12.45
CA ASN A 126 10.91 4.59 13.92
C ASN A 126 9.56 5.12 14.42
N ILE A 127 8.53 4.29 14.29
CA ILE A 127 7.17 4.66 14.72
C ILE A 127 7.08 4.99 16.23
N LEU A 128 8.05 4.51 17.05
CA LEU A 128 8.09 4.86 18.48
C LEU A 128 8.53 6.31 18.75
N ALA A 129 9.30 6.90 17.84
CA ALA A 129 9.77 8.27 17.99
C ALA A 129 8.74 9.33 17.60
N VAL A 130 7.57 8.92 17.09
CA VAL A 130 6.54 9.84 16.61
C VAL A 130 5.94 10.65 17.76
N ASP A 131 5.88 11.96 17.59
CA ASP A 131 5.30 12.87 18.55
C ASP A 131 3.84 13.24 18.23
N ARG A 132 3.21 13.97 19.17
CA ARG A 132 1.83 14.44 18.99
C ARG A 132 1.65 15.30 17.75
N HIS A 133 2.61 16.17 17.44
CA HIS A 133 2.51 17.11 16.32
C HIS A 133 2.53 16.36 14.99
N GLU A 134 3.43 15.38 14.83
CA GLU A 134 3.51 14.53 13.65
C GLU A 134 2.24 13.69 13.47
N VAL A 135 1.71 13.10 14.55
CA VAL A 135 0.46 12.35 14.53
C VAL A 135 -0.70 13.22 14.06
N MET A 136 -0.83 14.43 14.59
CA MET A 136 -1.90 15.36 14.20
C MET A 136 -1.77 15.83 12.77
N LYS A 137 -0.56 16.16 12.31
CA LYS A 137 -0.27 16.53 10.91
C LYS A 137 -0.65 15.40 9.96
N THR A 138 -0.27 14.18 10.30
CA THR A 138 -0.59 12.97 9.52
C THR A 138 -2.09 12.69 9.50
N ALA A 139 -2.78 12.82 10.64
CA ALA A 139 -4.23 12.66 10.73
C ALA A 139 -4.98 13.64 9.84
N VAL A 140 -4.56 14.92 9.82
CA VAL A 140 -5.15 15.94 8.95
C VAL A 140 -4.91 15.60 7.49
N LEU A 141 -3.68 15.27 7.10
CA LEU A 141 -3.34 14.91 5.73
C LEU A 141 -4.17 13.72 5.24
N TYR A 142 -4.22 12.64 6.04
CA TYR A 142 -4.95 11.44 5.66
C TYR A 142 -6.47 11.63 5.72
N GLY A 143 -6.93 12.49 6.60
CA GLY A 143 -8.32 12.93 6.63
C GLY A 143 -8.72 13.66 5.33
N LEU A 144 -7.87 14.56 4.83
CA LEU A 144 -8.08 15.27 3.56
C LEU A 144 -8.05 14.30 2.36
N VAL A 145 -7.05 13.42 2.31
CA VAL A 145 -6.96 12.38 1.25
C VAL A 145 -8.17 11.45 1.32
N GLY A 146 -8.55 10.99 2.52
CA GLY A 146 -9.73 10.15 2.73
C GLY A 146 -11.02 10.83 2.31
N ALA A 147 -11.20 12.11 2.64
CA ALA A 147 -12.34 12.91 2.22
C ALA A 147 -12.40 13.06 0.68
N PHE A 148 -11.26 13.35 0.05
CA PHE A 148 -11.14 13.39 -1.41
C PHE A 148 -11.56 12.05 -2.03
N HIS A 149 -11.02 10.94 -1.54
CA HIS A 149 -11.38 9.61 -2.02
C HIS A 149 -12.85 9.26 -1.74
N TYR A 150 -13.41 9.67 -0.61
CA TYR A 150 -14.82 9.45 -0.29
C TYR A 150 -15.77 10.21 -1.22
N ILE A 151 -15.43 11.46 -1.55
CA ILE A 151 -16.22 12.29 -2.50
C ILE A 151 -16.24 11.62 -3.88
N PHE A 152 -15.10 11.14 -4.34
CA PHE A 152 -14.95 10.54 -5.66
C PHE A 152 -15.00 9.00 -5.65
N ARG A 153 -15.44 8.37 -4.56
CA ARG A 153 -15.39 6.91 -4.35
C ARG A 153 -15.98 6.07 -5.47
N ARG A 154 -17.06 6.53 -6.10
CA ARG A 154 -17.71 5.79 -7.20
C ARG A 154 -16.79 5.66 -8.41
N ARG A 155 -16.02 6.71 -8.73
CA ARG A 155 -15.08 6.71 -9.84
C ARG A 155 -13.85 5.85 -9.53
N PHE A 156 -13.26 6.02 -8.36
CA PHE A 156 -12.12 5.21 -7.94
C PHE A 156 -12.46 3.72 -7.86
N LEU A 157 -13.60 3.36 -7.26
CA LEU A 157 -14.06 1.98 -7.19
C LEU A 157 -14.32 1.40 -8.59
N LEU A 158 -15.02 2.11 -9.45
CA LEU A 158 -15.30 1.65 -10.81
C LEU A 158 -14.02 1.36 -11.59
N ILE A 159 -13.02 2.25 -11.52
CA ILE A 159 -11.73 2.08 -12.21
C ILE A 159 -10.93 0.90 -11.61
N SER A 160 -11.01 0.68 -10.30
CA SER A 160 -10.28 -0.40 -9.64
C SER A 160 -10.89 -1.77 -9.88
N THR A 161 -12.24 -1.88 -9.88
CA THR A 161 -12.94 -3.16 -9.99
C THR A 161 -13.32 -3.54 -11.42
N SER A 162 -13.50 -2.56 -12.32
CA SER A 162 -13.99 -2.81 -13.68
C SER A 162 -13.48 -1.76 -14.66
N HIS A 163 -12.21 -1.90 -15.04
CA HIS A 163 -11.51 -0.96 -15.93
C HIS A 163 -12.26 -0.75 -17.26
N GLU A 164 -12.71 -1.83 -17.91
CA GLU A 164 -13.46 -1.77 -19.17
C GLU A 164 -14.77 -0.98 -19.06
N LYS A 165 -15.50 -1.16 -17.93
CA LYS A 165 -16.73 -0.40 -17.67
C LYS A 165 -16.43 1.08 -17.41
N ALA A 166 -15.30 1.40 -16.78
CA ALA A 166 -14.90 2.78 -16.57
C ALA A 166 -14.60 3.48 -17.92
N GLU A 167 -13.93 2.81 -18.83
CA GLU A 167 -13.65 3.33 -20.17
C GLU A 167 -14.92 3.49 -21.00
N SER A 168 -15.77 2.48 -21.03
CA SER A 168 -17.05 2.52 -21.79
C SER A 168 -18.01 3.59 -21.28
N SER A 169 -17.90 3.98 -20.00
CA SER A 169 -18.67 5.10 -19.41
C SER A 169 -18.13 6.49 -19.76
N GLY A 170 -17.07 6.58 -20.58
CA GLY A 170 -16.46 7.86 -21.01
C GLY A 170 -15.58 8.51 -19.94
N LEU A 171 -15.19 7.80 -18.87
CA LEU A 171 -14.25 8.32 -17.89
C LEU A 171 -12.84 8.43 -18.47
N ASN A 172 -12.17 9.55 -18.24
CA ASN A 172 -10.75 9.67 -18.51
C ASN A 172 -9.95 8.89 -17.46
N VAL A 173 -9.75 7.59 -17.69
CA VAL A 173 -9.11 6.68 -16.74
C VAL A 173 -7.71 7.13 -16.38
N ARG A 174 -6.91 7.64 -17.35
CA ARG A 174 -5.54 8.12 -17.10
C ARG A 174 -5.51 9.29 -16.12
N PHE A 175 -6.44 10.23 -16.26
CA PHE A 175 -6.55 11.37 -15.34
C PHE A 175 -6.91 10.90 -13.90
N TRP A 176 -7.87 9.96 -13.78
CA TRP A 176 -8.27 9.43 -12.47
C TRP A 176 -7.20 8.52 -11.85
N ASP A 177 -6.45 7.79 -12.66
CA ASP A 177 -5.29 7.02 -12.20
C ASP A 177 -4.17 7.94 -11.72
N PHE A 178 -3.89 9.04 -12.45
CA PHE A 178 -2.95 10.04 -11.97
C PHE A 178 -3.37 10.62 -10.61
N LEU A 179 -4.64 11.01 -10.45
CA LEU A 179 -5.15 11.52 -9.18
C LEU A 179 -5.06 10.49 -8.05
N PHE A 180 -5.33 9.22 -8.37
CA PHE A 180 -5.16 8.13 -7.41
C PHE A 180 -3.70 8.00 -6.98
N TYR A 181 -2.77 7.88 -7.91
CA TYR A 181 -1.35 7.72 -7.58
C TYR A 181 -0.74 8.98 -6.95
N ALA A 182 -1.18 10.17 -7.35
CA ALA A 182 -0.74 11.42 -6.73
C ALA A 182 -1.22 11.54 -5.28
N SER A 183 -2.51 11.29 -5.00
CA SER A 183 -3.04 11.28 -3.63
C SER A 183 -2.41 10.17 -2.78
N PHE A 184 -2.17 9.00 -3.37
CA PHE A 184 -1.44 7.90 -2.75
C PHE A 184 0.00 8.29 -2.45
N GLY A 185 0.66 9.04 -3.35
CA GLY A 185 2.00 9.56 -3.17
C GLY A 185 2.14 10.46 -1.93
N PHE A 186 1.17 11.32 -1.63
CA PHE A 186 1.15 12.09 -0.37
C PHE A 186 1.15 11.17 0.85
N VAL A 187 0.34 10.11 0.81
CA VAL A 187 0.25 9.15 1.91
C VAL A 187 1.55 8.38 2.07
N VAL A 188 2.10 7.83 0.99
CA VAL A 188 3.35 7.04 1.03
C VAL A 188 4.52 7.88 1.51
N THR A 189 4.74 9.07 0.93
CA THR A 189 5.86 9.94 1.30
C THR A 189 5.84 10.31 2.79
N SER A 190 4.65 10.58 3.35
CA SER A 190 4.52 10.91 4.78
C SER A 190 4.58 9.68 5.68
N SER A 191 3.99 8.55 5.28
CA SER A 191 3.96 7.35 6.11
C SER A 191 5.32 6.65 6.19
N VAL A 192 6.09 6.66 5.09
CA VAL A 192 7.45 6.09 5.08
C VAL A 192 8.38 6.84 6.02
N ALA A 193 8.27 8.15 6.10
CA ALA A 193 9.05 8.95 7.05
C ALA A 193 8.79 8.56 8.53
N ILE A 194 7.57 8.14 8.84
CA ILE A 194 7.14 7.79 10.20
C ILE A 194 7.39 6.31 10.50
N ALA A 195 6.97 5.42 9.61
CA ALA A 195 6.87 4.00 9.87
C ALA A 195 7.88 3.13 9.09
N GLY A 196 8.58 3.72 8.12
CA GLY A 196 9.46 3.00 7.21
C GLY A 196 8.72 2.22 6.13
N VAL A 197 9.45 1.91 5.05
CA VAL A 197 8.88 1.28 3.85
C VAL A 197 8.25 -0.07 4.14
N LEU A 198 8.91 -0.92 4.93
CA LEU A 198 8.43 -2.29 5.19
C LEU A 198 7.10 -2.31 5.96
N LEU A 199 6.99 -1.47 6.98
CA LEU A 199 5.77 -1.43 7.80
C LEU A 199 4.61 -0.80 7.02
N VAL A 200 4.86 0.25 6.24
CA VAL A 200 3.87 0.87 5.36
C VAL A 200 3.32 -0.12 4.34
N PHE A 201 4.20 -0.87 3.67
CA PHE A 201 3.80 -1.93 2.75
C PHE A 201 2.92 -2.99 3.44
N CYS A 202 3.27 -3.40 4.66
CA CYS A 202 2.45 -4.35 5.41
C CYS A 202 1.07 -3.78 5.76
N TYR A 203 0.96 -2.53 6.18
CA TYR A 203 -0.34 -1.87 6.43
C TYR A 203 -1.22 -1.80 5.17
N LEU A 204 -0.63 -1.65 4.01
CA LEU A 204 -1.33 -1.57 2.73
C LEU A 204 -1.84 -2.94 2.27
N ILE A 205 -0.94 -3.91 2.20
CA ILE A 205 -1.20 -5.16 1.48
C ILE A 205 -1.80 -6.23 2.40
N VAL A 206 -1.24 -6.43 3.59
CA VAL A 206 -1.61 -7.59 4.43
C VAL A 206 -3.06 -7.55 4.90
N PRO A 207 -3.61 -6.42 5.41
CA PRO A 207 -5.02 -6.33 5.76
C PRO A 207 -5.95 -6.51 4.56
N SER A 208 -5.55 -6.01 3.39
CA SER A 208 -6.34 -6.10 2.16
C SER A 208 -6.41 -7.53 1.65
N VAL A 209 -5.27 -8.22 1.57
CA VAL A 209 -5.20 -9.64 1.17
C VAL A 209 -5.92 -10.53 2.17
N GLY A 210 -5.69 -10.34 3.48
CA GLY A 210 -6.38 -11.08 4.54
C GLY A 210 -7.90 -10.92 4.47
N ALA A 211 -8.38 -9.70 4.21
CA ALA A 211 -9.81 -9.43 4.07
C ALA A 211 -10.44 -10.08 2.84
N MET A 212 -9.69 -10.20 1.73
CA MET A 212 -10.16 -10.84 0.50
C MET A 212 -10.38 -12.34 0.66
N LEU A 213 -9.74 -13.00 1.63
CA LEU A 213 -10.00 -14.41 1.94
C LEU A 213 -11.43 -14.64 2.47
N PHE A 214 -12.05 -13.63 3.11
CA PHE A 214 -13.31 -13.79 3.83
C PHE A 214 -14.46 -12.91 3.29
N ALA A 215 -14.18 -11.98 2.38
CA ALA A 215 -15.20 -11.05 1.90
C ALA A 215 -14.99 -10.61 0.46
N ASP A 216 -16.11 -10.51 -0.29
CA ASP A 216 -16.12 -9.99 -1.67
C ASP A 216 -16.51 -8.50 -1.72
N ARG A 217 -17.33 -8.04 -0.75
CA ARG A 217 -17.83 -6.66 -0.73
C ARG A 217 -16.78 -5.74 -0.11
N VAL A 218 -16.46 -4.63 -0.79
CA VAL A 218 -15.47 -3.63 -0.34
C VAL A 218 -15.69 -3.18 1.10
N GLY A 219 -16.93 -2.90 1.51
CA GLY A 219 -17.22 -2.48 2.89
C GLY A 219 -16.86 -3.54 3.95
N ARG A 220 -17.09 -4.84 3.66
CA ARG A 220 -16.68 -5.94 4.54
C ARG A 220 -15.17 -6.10 4.55
N ARG A 221 -14.51 -5.98 3.38
CA ARG A 221 -13.04 -6.01 3.29
C ARG A 221 -12.40 -4.91 4.14
N LEU A 222 -12.94 -3.68 4.09
CA LEU A 222 -12.47 -2.58 4.92
C LEU A 222 -12.66 -2.87 6.42
N ALA A 223 -13.81 -3.37 6.82
CA ALA A 223 -14.07 -3.70 8.23
C ALA A 223 -13.08 -4.77 8.74
N ILE A 224 -12.87 -5.85 7.98
CA ILE A 224 -11.90 -6.90 8.32
C ILE A 224 -10.48 -6.34 8.33
N GLY A 225 -10.09 -5.56 7.31
CA GLY A 225 -8.77 -4.96 7.19
C GLY A 225 -8.46 -4.00 8.35
N TRP A 226 -9.39 -3.13 8.71
CA TRP A 226 -9.24 -2.22 9.85
C TRP A 226 -9.16 -2.97 11.18
N THR A 227 -10.00 -3.97 11.39
CA THR A 227 -9.95 -4.80 12.61
C THR A 227 -8.62 -5.53 12.70
N MET A 228 -8.19 -6.19 11.61
CA MET A 228 -6.91 -6.88 11.54
C MET A 228 -5.75 -5.92 11.81
N GLY A 229 -5.68 -4.81 11.08
CA GLY A 229 -4.59 -3.84 11.24
C GLY A 229 -4.50 -3.26 12.65
N THR A 230 -5.64 -2.96 13.28
CA THR A 230 -5.71 -2.46 14.65
C THR A 230 -5.21 -3.50 15.65
N LEU A 231 -5.71 -4.74 15.57
CA LEU A 231 -5.31 -5.82 16.48
C LEU A 231 -3.84 -6.19 16.30
N VAL A 232 -3.38 -6.31 15.07
CA VAL A 232 -1.97 -6.62 14.77
C VAL A 232 -1.04 -5.52 15.26
N SER A 233 -1.41 -4.24 15.09
CA SER A 233 -0.62 -3.13 15.61
C SER A 233 -0.52 -3.18 17.13
N ALA A 234 -1.62 -3.42 17.82
CA ALA A 234 -1.64 -3.55 19.28
C ALA A 234 -0.75 -4.72 19.76
N LEU A 235 -0.88 -5.89 19.12
CA LEU A 235 -0.07 -7.06 19.44
C LEU A 235 1.41 -6.86 19.11
N GLY A 236 1.72 -6.26 17.96
CA GLY A 236 3.10 -6.02 17.55
C GLY A 236 3.81 -5.00 18.44
N VAL A 237 3.12 -3.92 18.85
CA VAL A 237 3.63 -2.98 19.85
C VAL A 237 3.83 -3.67 21.20
N TYR A 238 2.89 -4.49 21.63
CA TYR A 238 3.00 -5.26 22.87
C TYR A 238 4.21 -6.20 22.86
N PHE A 239 4.42 -6.97 21.78
CA PHE A 239 5.57 -7.86 21.65
C PHE A 239 6.90 -7.09 21.54
N SER A 240 6.90 -5.93 20.88
CA SER A 240 8.07 -5.05 20.83
C SER A 240 8.54 -4.67 22.22
N VAL A 241 7.62 -4.25 23.09
CA VAL A 241 7.93 -3.87 24.47
C VAL A 241 8.31 -5.07 25.32
N LEU A 242 7.61 -6.20 25.16
CA LEU A 242 7.85 -7.40 25.98
C LEU A 242 9.23 -8.00 25.73
N TRP A 243 9.72 -7.96 24.48
CA TRP A 243 10.97 -8.61 24.06
C TRP A 243 12.06 -7.61 23.64
N ASP A 244 11.87 -6.33 23.88
CA ASP A 244 12.82 -5.25 23.50
C ASP A 244 13.22 -5.31 22.01
N LEU A 245 12.20 -5.47 21.13
CA LEU A 245 12.38 -5.61 19.68
C LEU A 245 12.11 -4.28 18.95
N PRO A 246 12.75 -4.04 17.78
CA PRO A 246 12.38 -2.93 16.91
C PRO A 246 10.89 -2.99 16.54
N THR A 247 10.12 -1.96 16.89
CA THR A 247 8.65 -1.99 16.84
C THR A 247 8.11 -2.19 15.43
N GLY A 248 8.70 -1.53 14.43
CA GLY A 248 8.31 -1.72 13.03
C GLY A 248 8.43 -3.19 12.60
N ALA A 249 9.57 -3.81 12.89
CA ALA A 249 9.81 -5.22 12.56
C ALA A 249 8.87 -6.17 13.34
N ALA A 250 8.62 -5.89 14.62
CA ALA A 250 7.69 -6.68 15.43
C ALA A 250 6.25 -6.66 14.87
N ILE A 251 5.77 -5.48 14.45
CA ILE A 251 4.45 -5.35 13.80
C ILE A 251 4.43 -6.10 12.46
N VAL A 252 5.46 -5.96 11.62
CA VAL A 252 5.57 -6.66 10.32
C VAL A 252 5.51 -8.17 10.50
N CYS A 253 6.30 -8.73 11.43
CA CYS A 253 6.28 -10.16 11.74
C CYS A 253 4.91 -10.62 12.27
N THR A 254 4.26 -9.80 13.09
CA THR A 254 2.91 -10.08 13.61
C THR A 254 1.88 -10.08 12.47
N PHE A 255 1.97 -9.17 11.50
CA PHE A 255 1.16 -9.19 10.28
C PHE A 255 1.32 -10.50 9.51
N GLY A 256 2.56 -10.94 9.30
CA GLY A 256 2.84 -12.20 8.62
C GLY A 256 2.24 -13.41 9.34
N ALA A 257 2.44 -13.50 10.65
CA ALA A 257 1.90 -14.59 11.47
C ALA A 257 0.36 -14.63 11.45
N VAL A 258 -0.29 -13.47 11.59
CA VAL A 258 -1.76 -13.39 11.55
C VAL A 258 -2.30 -13.71 10.17
N LEU A 259 -1.64 -13.28 9.08
CA LEU A 259 -2.05 -13.63 7.72
C LEU A 259 -1.95 -15.14 7.47
N ILE A 260 -0.87 -15.79 7.92
CA ILE A 260 -0.74 -17.25 7.85
C ILE A 260 -1.87 -17.92 8.61
N LEU A 261 -2.16 -17.46 9.84
CA LEU A 261 -3.27 -18.00 10.62
C LEU A 261 -4.61 -17.84 9.90
N MET A 262 -4.88 -16.66 9.34
CA MET A 262 -6.10 -16.40 8.56
C MET A 262 -6.20 -17.33 7.35
N PHE A 263 -5.09 -17.57 6.65
CA PHE A 263 -5.03 -18.48 5.51
C PHE A 263 -5.33 -19.94 5.94
N VAL A 264 -4.73 -20.39 7.03
CA VAL A 264 -4.99 -21.74 7.57
C VAL A 264 -6.45 -21.89 7.98
N VAL A 265 -7.02 -20.90 8.68
CA VAL A 265 -8.45 -20.89 9.05
C VAL A 265 -9.32 -20.94 7.80
N HIS A 266 -9.00 -20.14 6.77
CA HIS A 266 -9.73 -20.17 5.50
C HIS A 266 -9.68 -21.55 4.85
N MET A 267 -8.51 -22.19 4.78
CA MET A 267 -8.38 -23.54 4.24
C MET A 267 -9.20 -24.57 4.99
N ILE A 268 -9.20 -24.54 6.32
CA ILE A 268 -9.91 -25.51 7.14
C ILE A 268 -11.44 -25.38 7.02
N PHE A 269 -11.95 -24.14 7.05
CA PHE A 269 -13.39 -23.91 7.15
C PHE A 269 -14.08 -23.73 5.79
N PHE A 270 -13.40 -23.19 4.78
CA PHE A 270 -14.00 -22.85 3.49
C PHE A 270 -13.62 -23.81 2.34
N HIS A 271 -12.59 -24.65 2.52
CA HIS A 271 -12.27 -25.69 1.53
C HIS A 271 -13.23 -26.89 1.61
N ARG A 272 -13.91 -27.09 2.75
CA ARG A 272 -14.89 -28.15 2.95
C ARG A 272 -16.12 -27.99 2.04
N ASP A 273 -16.54 -26.79 1.72
CA ASP A 273 -17.72 -26.55 0.89
C ASP A 273 -17.51 -26.88 -0.61
N ARG A 274 -16.26 -26.86 -1.10
CA ARG A 274 -15.95 -27.30 -2.49
C ARG A 274 -15.87 -28.80 -2.67
N ALA A 275 -15.57 -29.55 -1.64
CA ALA A 275 -15.54 -31.01 -1.67
C ALA A 275 -16.93 -31.66 -1.57
N GLN A 276 -17.96 -30.88 -1.24
CA GLN A 276 -19.36 -31.34 -1.14
C GLN A 276 -20.26 -30.90 -2.30
N ALA A 277 -19.70 -30.20 -3.31
CA ALA A 277 -20.43 -30.02 -4.57
C ALA A 277 -20.61 -31.39 -5.23
N PRO A 278 -21.83 -31.87 -5.49
CA PRO A 278 -22.04 -33.19 -6.08
C PRO A 278 -21.33 -33.27 -7.43
N GLU A 279 -20.46 -34.28 -7.56
CA GLU A 279 -19.83 -34.73 -8.79
C GLU A 279 -20.93 -35.23 -9.75
N GLY A 280 -21.68 -34.33 -10.40
CA GLY A 280 -22.83 -34.71 -11.21
C GLY A 280 -23.44 -33.61 -12.07
N ALA A 281 -22.98 -32.38 -11.99
CA ALA A 281 -23.39 -31.37 -12.95
C ALA A 281 -22.50 -31.46 -14.20
N ALA A 282 -22.82 -32.41 -15.12
CA ALA A 282 -22.26 -32.39 -16.47
C ALA A 282 -22.47 -30.99 -17.09
N PRO A 283 -21.44 -30.38 -17.73
CA PRO A 283 -21.62 -29.10 -18.40
C PRO A 283 -22.70 -29.23 -19.47
N ALA A 284 -23.66 -28.32 -19.47
CA ALA A 284 -24.74 -28.30 -20.42
C ALA A 284 -24.18 -28.38 -21.86
N PRO A 285 -24.75 -29.21 -22.76
CA PRO A 285 -24.19 -29.53 -24.07
C PRO A 285 -24.04 -28.31 -25.01
N HIS A 286 -24.60 -27.17 -24.69
CA HIS A 286 -24.57 -25.97 -25.54
C HIS A 286 -23.31 -25.09 -25.44
N ALA A 287 -22.36 -25.36 -24.53
CA ALA A 287 -21.14 -24.59 -24.43
C ALA A 287 -20.06 -24.98 -25.45
N LYS A 288 -20.13 -26.15 -26.04
CA LYS A 288 -19.16 -26.63 -27.07
C LYS A 288 -19.52 -26.18 -28.49
N GLU A 289 -20.78 -25.92 -28.79
CA GLU A 289 -21.19 -25.50 -30.13
C GLU A 289 -20.88 -24.02 -30.40
N ALA A 290 -20.96 -23.17 -29.39
CA ALA A 290 -20.62 -21.74 -29.51
C ALA A 290 -19.11 -21.45 -29.76
N LEU A 291 -18.22 -22.36 -29.41
CA LEU A 291 -16.77 -22.21 -29.65
C LEU A 291 -16.33 -22.64 -31.05
N VAL A 292 -17.15 -23.43 -31.74
CA VAL A 292 -16.84 -23.90 -33.10
C VAL A 292 -17.39 -22.95 -34.18
N GLU A 293 -18.46 -22.21 -33.88
CA GLU A 293 -19.08 -21.28 -34.83
C GLU A 293 -18.34 -19.95 -34.96
N ASN A 294 -17.49 -19.60 -33.99
CA ASN A 294 -16.69 -18.37 -34.00
C ASN A 294 -15.27 -18.54 -34.60
N SER A 295 -14.97 -19.70 -35.19
CA SER A 295 -13.68 -20.02 -35.84
C SER A 295 -13.78 -20.26 -37.36
N ARG A 296 -14.89 -19.82 -37.97
CA ARG A 296 -15.02 -19.81 -39.45
C ARG A 296 -15.17 -18.42 -40.01
#